data_92e6ae2da138d9843a89bc35088ecc82
#
_entry.id   92e6ae2da138d9843a89bc35088ecc82
#
_cell.length_a   1.000
_cell.length_b   1.000
_cell.length_c   1.000
_cell.angle_alpha   90.00
_cell.angle_beta   90.00
_cell.angle_gamma   90.00
#
_symmetry.space_group_name_H-M   'P 1'
#
loop_
_entity.id
_entity.type
_entity.pdbx_description
1 polymer ?
#
loop_
_entity_poly.entity_id
_entity_poly.type
_entity_poly.pdbx_seq_one_letter_code
_entity_poly.pdbx_strand_id
1 'polypeptide(L)'
;MATITLVTSVYLSKAEALAVLKETLNAPWNTDDPADVTIPLGEGGVLAIAVPKFGEDLPLTLDIYHDNKEELRAIVNDVSKKIVTSLGWNLYEIT
;
A
#
# COMPACT_ATOMS: atom_id res chain seq x y z
N MET A 1 4.58 5.26 -16.40
CA MET A 1 3.95 4.80 -15.15
C MET A 1 4.18 5.80 -14.04
N ALA A 2 3.15 6.15 -13.32
CA ALA A 2 3.26 7.07 -12.21
C ALA A 2 3.26 6.30 -10.88
N THR A 3 3.96 6.82 -9.88
CA THR A 3 4.08 6.18 -8.58
C THR A 3 3.96 7.23 -7.48
N ILE A 4 3.23 6.90 -6.43
CA ILE A 4 3.19 7.71 -5.21
C ILE A 4 3.51 6.78 -4.04
N THR A 5 4.43 7.20 -3.19
CA THR A 5 4.85 6.43 -2.02
C THR A 5 4.22 7.03 -0.77
N LEU A 6 3.59 6.18 0.03
CA LEU A 6 3.02 6.56 1.33
C LEU A 6 3.88 5.93 2.43
N VAL A 7 4.33 6.74 3.36
CA VAL A 7 5.05 6.27 4.55
C VAL A 7 4.03 6.15 5.68
N THR A 8 3.99 4.98 6.31
CA THR A 8 3.07 4.73 7.41
C THR A 8 3.75 4.97 8.75
N SER A 9 2.97 4.95 9.81
CA SER A 9 3.46 5.06 11.18
C SER A 9 3.63 3.71 11.87
N VAL A 10 3.55 2.60 11.12
CA VAL A 10 3.52 1.27 11.71
C VAL A 10 4.71 0.43 11.28
N TYR A 11 5.03 -0.56 12.12
CA TYR A 11 6.13 -1.50 11.90
C TYR A 11 5.55 -2.90 11.85
N LEU A 12 5.18 -3.34 10.66
CA LEU A 12 4.60 -4.66 10.44
C LEU A 12 5.45 -5.43 9.45
N SER A 13 5.39 -6.75 9.52
CA SER A 13 5.99 -7.59 8.49
C SER A 13 5.16 -7.46 7.20
N LYS A 14 5.76 -7.86 6.07
CA LYS A 14 5.04 -7.84 4.80
C LYS A 14 3.78 -8.69 4.85
N ALA A 15 3.87 -9.86 5.46
CA ALA A 15 2.72 -10.77 5.55
C ALA A 15 1.59 -10.17 6.39
N GLU A 16 1.93 -9.57 7.53
CA GLU A 16 0.94 -8.93 8.39
C GLU A 16 0.30 -7.73 7.70
N ALA A 17 1.12 -6.90 7.06
CA ALA A 17 0.62 -5.74 6.34
C ALA A 17 -0.27 -6.14 5.18
N LEU A 18 0.13 -7.17 4.43
CA LEU A 18 -0.66 -7.66 3.30
C LEU A 18 -2.03 -8.15 3.75
N ALA A 19 -2.08 -8.92 4.83
CA ALA A 19 -3.33 -9.45 5.36
C ALA A 19 -4.27 -8.32 5.80
N VAL A 20 -3.74 -7.35 6.53
CA VAL A 20 -4.53 -6.23 7.04
C VAL A 20 -5.04 -5.34 5.91
N LEU A 21 -4.17 -5.00 4.98
CA LEU A 21 -4.53 -4.11 3.88
C LEU A 21 -5.49 -4.76 2.89
N LYS A 22 -5.30 -6.04 2.63
CA LYS A 22 -6.20 -6.79 1.77
C LYS A 22 -7.63 -6.74 2.31
N GLU A 23 -7.78 -6.94 3.61
CA GLU A 23 -9.08 -6.88 4.27
C GLU A 23 -9.64 -5.46 4.27
N THR A 24 -8.80 -4.49 4.63
CA THR A 24 -9.21 -3.08 4.71
C THR A 24 -9.64 -2.53 3.36
N LEU A 25 -8.95 -2.88 2.30
CA LEU A 25 -9.23 -2.40 0.96
C LEU A 25 -10.21 -3.29 0.21
N ASN A 26 -10.64 -4.39 0.83
CA ASN A 26 -11.54 -5.36 0.23
C ASN A 26 -11.04 -5.82 -1.14
N ALA A 27 -9.74 -6.05 -1.24
CA ALA A 27 -9.12 -6.46 -2.48
C ALA A 27 -9.09 -7.98 -2.61
N PRO A 28 -9.22 -8.52 -3.81
CA PRO A 28 -9.12 -9.96 -3.99
C PRO A 28 -7.71 -10.45 -3.71
N TRP A 29 -7.61 -11.59 -3.08
CA TRP A 29 -6.33 -12.26 -2.93
C TRP A 29 -6.00 -12.92 -4.27
N ASN A 30 -4.95 -12.48 -4.88
CA ASN A 30 -4.68 -12.85 -6.25
C ASN A 30 -3.26 -13.34 -6.50
N THR A 31 -2.55 -13.77 -5.47
CA THR A 31 -1.19 -14.22 -5.70
C THR A 31 -0.97 -15.60 -5.12
N ASP A 32 -0.38 -16.46 -5.96
CA ASP A 32 0.12 -17.76 -5.53
C ASP A 32 1.60 -17.66 -5.19
N ASP A 33 2.21 -16.49 -5.41
CA ASP A 33 3.61 -16.28 -5.14
C ASP A 33 3.79 -15.55 -3.82
N PRO A 34 4.33 -16.20 -2.78
CA PRO A 34 4.54 -15.57 -1.47
C PRO A 34 5.55 -14.43 -1.52
N ALA A 35 6.33 -14.30 -2.58
CA ALA A 35 7.25 -13.19 -2.75
C ALA A 35 6.57 -11.95 -3.34
N ASP A 36 5.37 -12.11 -3.89
CA ASP A 36 4.63 -11.02 -4.50
C ASP A 36 3.71 -10.37 -3.45
N VAL A 37 4.12 -9.22 -2.96
CA VAL A 37 3.39 -8.48 -1.93
C VAL A 37 2.66 -7.29 -2.54
N THR A 38 1.90 -7.54 -3.58
CA THR A 38 1.12 -6.51 -4.26
C THR A 38 -0.37 -6.75 -4.09
N ILE A 39 -1.13 -5.66 -4.10
CA ILE A 39 -2.58 -5.68 -3.98
C ILE A 39 -3.17 -4.92 -5.18
N PRO A 40 -3.98 -5.57 -6.02
CA PRO A 40 -4.66 -4.84 -7.09
C PRO A 40 -5.73 -3.92 -6.51
N LEU A 41 -5.73 -2.67 -6.97
CA LEU A 41 -6.63 -1.64 -6.44
C LEU A 41 -7.83 -1.35 -7.35
N GLY A 42 -7.97 -2.09 -8.44
CA GLY A 42 -8.98 -1.81 -9.44
C GLY A 42 -8.54 -0.71 -10.39
N GLU A 43 -9.20 -0.60 -11.52
CA GLU A 43 -8.93 0.42 -12.54
C GLU A 43 -7.46 0.52 -12.95
N GLY A 44 -6.71 -0.58 -12.83
CA GLY A 44 -5.32 -0.63 -13.21
C GLY A 44 -4.33 -0.17 -12.14
N GLY A 45 -4.81 0.20 -10.96
CA GLY A 45 -3.93 0.57 -9.85
C GLY A 45 -3.38 -0.63 -9.13
N VAL A 46 -2.16 -0.52 -8.61
CA VAL A 46 -1.51 -1.58 -7.83
C VAL A 46 -0.81 -0.96 -6.63
N LEU A 47 -0.98 -1.59 -5.48
CA LEU A 47 -0.27 -1.21 -4.25
C LEU A 47 0.79 -2.27 -3.97
N ALA A 48 2.03 -1.83 -3.78
CA ALA A 48 3.13 -2.71 -3.39
C ALA A 48 3.58 -2.36 -1.98
N ILE A 49 3.84 -3.38 -1.18
CA ILE A 49 4.25 -3.20 0.21
C ILE A 49 5.77 -3.32 0.29
N ALA A 50 6.41 -2.33 0.88
CA ALA A 50 7.85 -2.33 1.12
C ALA A 50 8.13 -2.25 2.61
N VAL A 51 9.02 -3.09 3.09
CA VAL A 51 9.48 -3.02 4.47
C VAL A 51 11.01 -2.84 4.47
N PRO A 52 11.56 -2.22 5.53
CA PRO A 52 12.99 -2.02 5.62
C PRO A 52 13.74 -3.33 5.56
N LYS A 53 14.93 -3.28 4.99
CA LYS A 53 15.82 -4.41 4.97
C LYS A 53 16.58 -4.48 6.30
N PHE A 54 17.13 -5.62 6.55
CA PHE A 54 17.96 -6.00 7.71
C PHE A 54 18.41 -4.88 8.66
N GLY A 55 17.90 -4.93 9.89
CA GLY A 55 18.36 -4.06 10.95
C GLY A 55 17.98 -2.60 10.84
N GLU A 56 17.28 -2.22 9.81
CA GLU A 56 16.77 -0.88 9.69
C GLU A 56 15.44 -0.76 10.43
N ASP A 57 15.32 0.26 11.24
CA ASP A 57 14.16 0.49 12.08
C ASP A 57 13.24 1.53 11.43
N LEU A 58 12.86 1.26 10.20
CA LEU A 58 12.03 2.16 9.41
C LEU A 58 10.59 1.65 9.35
N PRO A 59 9.62 2.56 9.29
CA PRO A 59 8.22 2.15 9.18
C PRO A 59 7.89 1.57 7.80
N LEU A 60 6.80 0.83 7.76
CA LEU A 60 6.27 0.26 6.53
C LEU A 60 5.96 1.34 5.50
N THR A 61 6.30 1.10 4.25
CA THR A 61 5.94 2.01 3.16
C THR A 61 5.05 1.31 2.14
N LEU A 62 4.22 2.09 1.47
CA LEU A 62 3.30 1.61 0.46
C LEU A 62 3.54 2.37 -0.83
N ASP A 63 3.85 1.66 -1.91
CA ASP A 63 4.02 2.27 -3.23
C ASP A 63 2.78 1.98 -4.06
N ILE A 64 2.16 3.02 -4.59
CA ILE A 64 0.97 2.88 -5.40
C ILE A 64 1.30 3.30 -6.83
N TYR A 65 1.00 2.42 -7.78
CA TYR A 65 1.34 2.58 -9.20
C TYR A 65 0.10 2.69 -10.04
N HIS A 66 0.14 3.53 -11.05
CA HIS A 66 -0.89 3.60 -12.08
C HIS A 66 -0.31 4.23 -13.33
N ASP A 67 -0.86 3.88 -14.49
CA ASP A 67 -0.40 4.46 -15.76
C ASP A 67 -0.87 5.91 -15.92
N ASN A 68 -2.01 6.26 -15.34
CA ASN A 68 -2.57 7.60 -15.43
C ASN A 68 -2.33 8.34 -14.12
N LYS A 69 -1.63 9.47 -14.20
CA LYS A 69 -1.26 10.25 -13.02
C LYS A 69 -2.47 10.83 -12.29
N GLU A 70 -3.49 11.27 -13.01
CA GLU A 70 -4.69 11.84 -12.40
C GLU A 70 -5.49 10.77 -11.66
N GLU A 71 -5.62 9.59 -12.27
CA GLU A 71 -6.29 8.48 -11.62
C GLU A 71 -5.50 7.97 -10.43
N LEU A 72 -4.17 8.00 -10.52
CA LEU A 72 -3.32 7.64 -9.40
C LEU A 72 -3.60 8.53 -8.19
N ARG A 73 -3.74 9.83 -8.40
CA ARG A 73 -4.04 10.76 -7.31
C ARG A 73 -5.37 10.42 -6.65
N ALA A 74 -6.39 10.13 -7.43
CA ALA A 74 -7.69 9.75 -6.91
C ALA A 74 -7.63 8.44 -6.12
N ILE A 75 -6.91 7.46 -6.63
CA ILE A 75 -6.73 6.17 -5.98
C ILE A 75 -5.99 6.32 -4.64
N VAL A 76 -4.91 7.11 -4.63
CA VAL A 76 -4.14 7.35 -3.41
C VAL A 76 -5.00 8.02 -2.35
N ASN A 77 -5.80 9.00 -2.73
CA ASN A 77 -6.68 9.67 -1.79
C ASN A 77 -7.69 8.72 -1.18
N ASP A 78 -8.29 7.85 -2.00
CA ASP A 78 -9.27 6.88 -1.54
C ASP A 78 -8.63 5.83 -0.62
N VAL A 79 -7.49 5.28 -1.01
CA VAL A 79 -6.75 4.30 -0.23
C VAL A 79 -6.32 4.88 1.11
N SER A 80 -5.76 6.09 1.10
CA SER A 80 -5.31 6.77 2.31
C SER A 80 -6.47 6.97 3.29
N LYS A 81 -7.61 7.40 2.77
CA LYS A 81 -8.80 7.62 3.59
C LYS A 81 -9.27 6.33 4.25
N LYS A 82 -9.30 5.24 3.48
CA LYS A 82 -9.71 3.94 4.01
C LYS A 82 -8.77 3.45 5.11
N ILE A 83 -7.47 3.58 4.89
CA ILE A 83 -6.47 3.14 5.85
C ILE A 83 -6.55 3.95 7.14
N VAL A 84 -6.60 5.27 7.03
CA VAL A 84 -6.67 6.14 8.20
C VAL A 84 -7.96 5.90 8.99
N THR A 85 -9.08 5.77 8.30
CA THR A 85 -10.39 5.57 8.93
C THR A 85 -10.51 4.20 9.59
N SER A 86 -10.06 3.15 8.90
CA SER A 86 -10.25 1.77 9.37
C SER A 86 -9.17 1.28 10.31
N LEU A 87 -7.92 1.70 10.09
CA LEU A 87 -6.78 1.21 10.84
C LEU A 87 -6.16 2.22 11.79
N GLY A 88 -6.49 3.49 11.62
CA GLY A 88 -5.95 4.56 12.47
C GLY A 88 -4.47 4.85 12.22
N TRP A 89 -3.92 4.41 11.10
CA TRP A 89 -2.52 4.67 10.76
C TRP A 89 -2.34 6.11 10.34
N ASN A 90 -1.17 6.67 10.64
CA ASN A 90 -0.77 7.94 10.08
C ASN A 90 -0.05 7.69 8.77
N LEU A 91 -0.40 8.44 7.75
CA LEU A 91 0.21 8.32 6.43
C LEU A 91 0.70 9.68 5.98
N TYR A 92 1.86 9.70 5.34
CA TYR A 92 2.26 10.89 4.62
C TYR A 92 2.91 10.49 3.30
N GLU A 93 2.78 11.39 2.35
CA GLU A 93 3.14 11.12 0.97
C GLU A 93 4.55 11.64 0.68
N ILE A 94 5.31 10.81 -0.03
CA ILE A 94 6.61 11.22 -0.58
C ILE A 94 6.45 11.24 -2.09
N THR A 95 6.71 12.36 -2.71
CA THR A 95 6.64 12.49 -4.16
C THR A 95 7.96 12.94 -4.74
#